data_1bc43893147d75f2e1db440732ef9639
#
_entry.id   1bc43893147d75f2e1db440732ef9639
#
_cell.length_a   1.000
_cell.length_b   1.000
_cell.length_c   1.000
_cell.angle_alpha   90.00
_cell.angle_beta   90.00
_cell.angle_gamma   90.00
#
_symmetry.space_group_name_H-M   'P 1'
#
loop_
_entity.id
_entity.type
_entity.pdbx_description
1 polymer ?
#
loop_
_entity_poly.entity_id
_entity_poly.type
_entity_poly.pdbx_seq_one_letter_code
_entity_poly.pdbx_strand_id
1 'polypeptide(L)'
;MNTRYLSLAALAVALAMPGQAAAKSGNVQFKLLATYVAPDGKIKDVKLDAIGLPAGTQTKADDNVVPTVAVEYFVADNISVETIAGVTQHDVVGRGALAGAGLVSNANIVPATLTLKYHFGTDTGIKPYVGVGPSYFIFIDEKPGATAVALGATKQKMSDSLGVAFQAGVDVPVNAKGLSVTFDAKRYIMRSTARWFAGPAEVLRTRHRLDPWVVSAGLAFRF
;
A
#
# COMPACT_ATOMS: atom_id res chain seq x y z
N MET A 1 8.36 3.92 27.62
CA MET A 1 7.98 2.53 27.38
C MET A 1 6.46 2.43 27.57
N ASN A 2 5.69 2.53 26.52
CA ASN A 2 4.25 2.27 26.56
C ASN A 2 3.92 1.33 25.39
N THR A 3 3.95 0.06 25.71
CA THR A 3 3.55 -1.02 24.81
C THR A 3 2.01 -1.02 24.75
N ARG A 4 1.44 -0.49 23.71
CA ARG A 4 0.02 -0.67 23.41
C ARG A 4 -0.13 -2.01 22.69
N TYR A 5 -0.54 -3.01 23.43
CA TYR A 5 -0.99 -4.28 22.87
C TYR A 5 -2.28 -4.00 22.07
N LEU A 6 -2.18 -4.04 20.74
CA LEU A 6 -3.34 -4.19 19.88
C LEU A 6 -3.84 -5.62 20.09
N SER A 7 -4.93 -5.73 20.84
CA SER A 7 -5.67 -6.97 20.99
C SER A 7 -6.16 -7.42 19.62
N LEU A 8 -5.59 -8.49 19.09
CA LEU A 8 -6.17 -9.24 17.98
C LEU A 8 -7.50 -9.82 18.46
N ALA A 9 -8.58 -9.08 18.31
CA ALA A 9 -9.91 -9.65 18.36
C ALA A 9 -10.06 -10.52 17.10
N ALA A 10 -9.80 -11.81 17.25
CA ALA A 10 -10.09 -12.81 16.24
C ALA A 10 -11.59 -12.76 15.95
N LEU A 11 -11.95 -12.20 14.81
CA LEU A 11 -13.32 -12.21 14.32
C LEU A 11 -13.66 -13.62 13.81
N ALA A 12 -14.08 -14.47 14.72
CA ALA A 12 -14.70 -15.74 14.39
C ALA A 12 -16.14 -15.50 13.88
N VAL A 13 -16.27 -14.98 12.66
CA VAL A 13 -17.56 -14.84 12.00
C VAL A 13 -17.56 -15.66 10.72
N ALA A 14 -18.58 -16.47 10.55
CA ALA A 14 -18.99 -17.20 9.36
C ALA A 14 -18.39 -18.59 9.12
N LEU A 15 -18.75 -19.54 10.00
CA LEU A 15 -18.56 -20.96 9.74
C LEU A 15 -19.80 -21.66 9.13
N ALA A 16 -20.74 -20.93 8.56
CA ALA A 16 -22.00 -21.53 8.08
C ALA A 16 -22.48 -20.96 6.74
N MET A 17 -21.62 -21.03 5.71
CA MET A 17 -22.11 -20.82 4.35
C MET A 17 -21.64 -21.97 3.43
N PRO A 18 -22.52 -22.58 2.65
CA PRO A 18 -22.13 -23.58 1.68
C PRO A 18 -21.43 -22.88 0.50
N GLY A 19 -20.11 -22.85 0.53
CA GLY A 19 -19.31 -22.28 -0.53
C GLY A 19 -18.82 -23.36 -1.50
N GLN A 20 -18.82 -23.07 -2.77
CA GLN A 20 -18.22 -23.95 -3.79
C GLN A 20 -16.71 -23.67 -3.87
N ALA A 21 -15.90 -24.74 -3.92
CA ALA A 21 -14.44 -24.63 -3.99
C ALA A 21 -13.93 -24.02 -5.31
N ALA A 22 -14.72 -24.08 -6.39
CA ALA A 22 -14.39 -23.47 -7.68
C ALA A 22 -14.83 -22.00 -7.77
N ALA A 23 -14.00 -21.13 -8.31
CA ALA A 23 -14.43 -19.80 -8.67
C ALA A 23 -15.43 -19.93 -9.82
N LYS A 24 -16.58 -19.28 -9.67
CA LYS A 24 -17.61 -19.18 -10.70
C LYS A 24 -17.96 -17.73 -10.90
N SER A 25 -18.36 -17.39 -12.09
CA SER A 25 -18.95 -16.09 -12.39
C SER A 25 -20.07 -15.76 -11.38
N GLY A 26 -20.06 -14.54 -10.85
CA GLY A 26 -20.99 -14.06 -9.82
C GLY A 26 -20.52 -14.28 -8.39
N ASN A 27 -19.46 -15.05 -8.13
CA ASN A 27 -18.93 -15.20 -6.78
C ASN A 27 -18.31 -13.87 -6.29
N VAL A 28 -18.42 -13.65 -4.97
CA VAL A 28 -17.69 -12.62 -4.23
C VAL A 28 -16.68 -13.28 -3.32
N GLN A 29 -15.48 -12.76 -3.25
CA GLN A 29 -14.45 -13.18 -2.30
C GLN A 29 -14.04 -12.00 -1.43
N PHE A 30 -14.10 -12.19 -0.13
CA PHE A 30 -13.64 -11.24 0.87
C PHE A 30 -12.30 -11.71 1.43
N LYS A 31 -11.34 -10.79 1.60
CA LYS A 31 -10.01 -11.12 2.13
C LYS A 31 -9.69 -10.26 3.34
N LEU A 32 -9.13 -10.89 4.37
CA LEU A 32 -8.54 -10.24 5.53
C LEU A 32 -7.05 -10.54 5.55
N LEU A 33 -6.23 -9.50 5.50
CA LEU A 33 -4.81 -9.61 5.19
C LEU A 33 -3.95 -8.88 6.22
N ALA A 34 -2.80 -9.46 6.55
CA ALA A 34 -1.65 -8.73 7.07
C ALA A 34 -0.78 -8.31 5.88
N THR A 35 -0.52 -7.02 5.75
CA THR A 35 0.10 -6.44 4.56
C THR A 35 1.36 -5.67 4.94
N TYR A 36 2.50 -6.12 4.40
CA TYR A 36 3.78 -5.43 4.48
C TYR A 36 3.92 -4.47 3.30
N VAL A 37 4.23 -3.21 3.59
CA VAL A 37 4.39 -2.13 2.62
C VAL A 37 5.81 -1.60 2.68
N ALA A 38 6.53 -1.67 1.57
CA ALA A 38 7.92 -1.23 1.44
C ALA A 38 8.05 -0.21 0.30
N PRO A 39 7.95 1.10 0.58
CA PRO A 39 8.09 2.16 -0.41
C PRO A 39 9.57 2.49 -0.69
N ASP A 40 9.88 2.88 -1.92
CA ASP A 40 11.22 3.31 -2.33
C ASP A 40 11.56 4.72 -1.77
N GLY A 41 10.66 5.68 -1.93
CA GLY A 41 10.73 7.03 -1.37
C GLY A 41 11.87 7.91 -1.93
N LYS A 42 12.48 7.57 -3.07
CA LYS A 42 13.67 8.26 -3.62
C LYS A 42 13.33 9.55 -4.33
N ILE A 43 14.13 10.61 -4.09
CA ILE A 43 14.09 11.85 -4.87
C ILE A 43 14.57 11.56 -6.30
N LYS A 44 13.76 11.96 -7.28
CA LYS A 44 14.09 11.90 -8.70
C LYS A 44 14.48 13.26 -9.28
N ASP A 45 13.78 14.30 -8.87
CA ASP A 45 13.99 15.65 -9.33
C ASP A 45 13.78 16.66 -8.20
N VAL A 46 14.60 17.69 -8.17
CA VAL A 46 14.36 18.90 -7.38
C VAL A 46 13.80 19.97 -8.32
N LYS A 47 12.55 20.40 -8.06
CA LYS A 47 11.81 21.33 -8.93
C LYS A 47 11.86 22.78 -8.44
N LEU A 48 12.03 22.96 -7.15
CA LEU A 48 12.26 24.25 -6.48
C LEU A 48 13.21 23.98 -5.32
N ASP A 49 14.23 24.82 -5.19
CA ASP A 49 15.18 24.78 -4.09
C ASP A 49 15.57 26.22 -3.71
N ALA A 50 14.88 26.77 -2.74
CA ALA A 50 15.19 28.08 -2.16
C ALA A 50 16.04 27.97 -0.88
N ILE A 51 16.33 26.75 -0.41
CA ILE A 51 17.05 26.49 0.84
C ILE A 51 18.48 25.99 0.62
N GLY A 52 18.87 25.69 -0.62
CA GLY A 52 20.19 25.13 -0.94
C GLY A 52 20.31 23.68 -0.47
N LEU A 53 19.43 22.80 -0.94
CA LEU A 53 19.46 21.38 -0.58
C LEU A 53 20.83 20.76 -0.92
N PRO A 54 21.54 20.18 0.05
CA PRO A 54 22.88 19.64 -0.22
C PRO A 54 22.89 18.61 -1.36
N ALA A 55 23.89 18.68 -2.23
CA ALA A 55 24.05 17.73 -3.32
C ALA A 55 24.12 16.30 -2.79
N GLY A 56 23.51 15.34 -3.52
CA GLY A 56 23.44 13.94 -3.10
C GLY A 56 22.41 13.64 -2.01
N THR A 57 21.59 14.61 -1.61
CA THR A 57 20.47 14.36 -0.70
C THR A 57 19.49 13.38 -1.32
N GLN A 58 19.12 12.36 -0.54
CA GLN A 58 18.10 11.38 -0.88
C GLN A 58 17.15 11.17 0.30
N THR A 59 16.07 10.47 0.06
CA THR A 59 15.08 10.12 1.09
C THR A 59 14.76 8.63 1.04
N LYS A 60 14.32 8.10 2.18
CA LYS A 60 13.75 6.77 2.32
C LYS A 60 12.53 6.87 3.22
N ALA A 61 11.40 6.30 2.77
CA ALA A 61 10.28 6.02 3.65
C ALA A 61 10.53 4.70 4.38
N ASP A 62 10.06 4.58 5.61
CA ASP A 62 10.13 3.34 6.39
C ASP A 62 9.13 2.31 5.88
N ASP A 63 9.40 1.07 6.20
CA ASP A 63 8.50 -0.05 5.90
C ASP A 63 7.45 -0.16 7.00
N ASN A 64 6.25 -0.66 6.67
CA ASN A 64 5.20 -0.85 7.66
C ASN A 64 4.39 -2.12 7.41
N VAL A 65 3.78 -2.66 8.48
CA VAL A 65 2.84 -3.79 8.41
C VAL A 65 1.49 -3.33 8.92
N VAL A 66 0.47 -3.48 8.10
CA VAL A 66 -0.88 -3.01 8.40
C VAL A 66 -1.94 -4.07 8.08
N PRO A 67 -3.06 -4.09 8.80
CA PRO A 67 -4.22 -4.88 8.38
C PRO A 67 -4.86 -4.23 7.16
N THR A 68 -5.25 -5.07 6.19
CA THR A 68 -5.99 -4.64 5.01
C THR A 68 -7.13 -5.60 4.72
N VAL A 69 -8.14 -5.10 4.05
CA VAL A 69 -9.25 -5.90 3.53
C VAL A 69 -9.33 -5.77 2.02
N ALA A 70 -9.72 -6.84 1.35
CA ALA A 70 -9.97 -6.78 -0.08
C ALA A 70 -11.31 -7.45 -0.40
N VAL A 71 -11.95 -6.92 -1.43
CA VAL A 71 -13.17 -7.48 -2.01
C VAL A 71 -12.89 -7.78 -3.48
N GLU A 72 -13.20 -8.99 -3.89
CA GLU A 72 -12.98 -9.50 -5.23
C GLU A 72 -14.29 -10.05 -5.78
N TYR A 73 -14.67 -9.61 -6.97
CA TYR A 73 -15.85 -10.07 -7.69
C TYR A 73 -15.44 -10.81 -8.95
N PHE A 74 -15.93 -12.04 -9.11
CA PHE A 74 -15.67 -12.87 -10.28
C PHE A 74 -16.65 -12.55 -11.40
N VAL A 75 -16.16 -11.84 -12.42
CA VAL A 75 -16.95 -11.50 -13.62
C VAL A 75 -17.05 -12.67 -14.59
N ALA A 76 -16.13 -13.62 -14.50
CA ALA A 76 -16.13 -14.93 -15.18
C ALA A 76 -15.42 -15.96 -14.30
N ASP A 77 -15.47 -17.24 -14.63
CA ASP A 77 -14.91 -18.31 -13.79
C ASP A 77 -13.41 -18.15 -13.48
N ASN A 78 -12.69 -17.49 -14.36
CA ASN A 78 -11.25 -17.26 -14.22
C ASN A 78 -10.84 -15.78 -14.28
N ILE A 79 -11.81 -14.85 -14.32
CA ILE A 79 -11.55 -13.40 -14.37
C ILE A 79 -12.28 -12.72 -13.21
N SER A 80 -11.57 -11.92 -12.47
CA SER A 80 -12.14 -11.15 -11.36
C SER A 80 -11.65 -9.70 -11.35
N VAL A 81 -12.38 -8.86 -10.61
CA VAL A 81 -11.99 -7.50 -10.29
C VAL A 81 -11.85 -7.41 -8.78
N GLU A 82 -10.71 -6.95 -8.31
CA GLU A 82 -10.40 -6.81 -6.88
C GLU A 82 -10.17 -5.35 -6.53
N THR A 83 -10.73 -4.92 -5.40
CA THR A 83 -10.34 -3.67 -4.72
C THR A 83 -9.79 -3.97 -3.35
N ILE A 84 -8.84 -3.16 -2.88
CA ILE A 84 -8.23 -3.27 -1.56
C ILE A 84 -8.44 -1.97 -0.78
N ALA A 85 -8.69 -2.08 0.51
CA ALA A 85 -8.82 -0.97 1.44
C ALA A 85 -7.90 -1.16 2.65
N GLY A 86 -7.24 -0.09 3.04
CA GLY A 86 -6.35 -0.02 4.18
C GLY A 86 -5.77 1.37 4.30
N VAL A 87 -5.14 1.64 5.43
CA VAL A 87 -4.37 2.87 5.65
C VAL A 87 -2.99 2.45 6.10
N THR A 88 -1.97 2.98 5.45
CA THR A 88 -0.58 2.76 5.86
C THR A 88 0.05 4.10 6.26
N GLN A 89 0.90 4.07 7.28
CA GLN A 89 1.59 5.23 7.80
C GLN A 89 3.10 5.04 7.62
N HIS A 90 3.78 6.07 7.17
CA HIS A 90 5.22 6.06 6.94
C HIS A 90 5.89 7.32 7.45
N ASP A 91 7.04 7.14 8.07
CA ASP A 91 7.99 8.22 8.33
C ASP A 91 9.02 8.28 7.19
N VAL A 92 9.51 9.49 6.90
CA VAL A 92 10.51 9.68 5.86
C VAL A 92 11.78 10.28 6.46
N VAL A 93 12.88 9.57 6.28
CA VAL A 93 14.20 10.00 6.74
C VAL A 93 15.11 10.38 5.57
N GLY A 94 15.99 11.33 5.83
CA GLY A 94 17.03 11.75 4.91
C GLY A 94 18.09 10.65 4.72
N ARG A 95 18.69 10.62 3.55
CA ARG A 95 19.82 9.81 3.15
C ARG A 95 20.86 10.66 2.44
N GLY A 96 22.09 10.12 2.29
CA GLY A 96 23.19 10.89 1.71
C GLY A 96 23.58 12.06 2.61
N ALA A 97 23.63 13.27 2.10
CA ALA A 97 24.05 14.46 2.86
C ALA A 97 23.15 14.81 4.06
N LEU A 98 21.90 14.32 4.08
CA LEU A 98 20.96 14.49 5.20
C LEU A 98 20.68 13.16 5.92
N ALA A 99 21.64 12.26 5.98
CA ALA A 99 21.44 10.95 6.59
C ALA A 99 20.97 11.07 8.05
N GLY A 100 19.88 10.36 8.38
CA GLY A 100 19.27 10.32 9.71
C GLY A 100 18.35 11.53 10.02
N ALA A 101 18.23 12.53 9.15
CA ALA A 101 17.32 13.64 9.36
C ALA A 101 15.87 13.18 9.25
N GLY A 102 15.04 13.41 10.27
CA GLY A 102 13.60 13.21 10.24
C GLY A 102 12.93 14.30 9.40
N LEU A 103 12.49 13.94 8.19
CA LEU A 103 11.96 14.90 7.21
C LEU A 103 10.43 14.94 7.22
N VAL A 104 9.77 13.79 7.24
CA VAL A 104 8.31 13.67 7.33
C VAL A 104 7.97 12.73 8.46
N SER A 105 6.94 13.05 9.23
CA SER A 105 6.37 12.17 10.24
C SER A 105 4.89 11.92 9.98
N ASN A 106 4.46 10.69 10.23
CA ASN A 106 3.06 10.26 10.17
C ASN A 106 2.38 10.50 8.81
N ALA A 107 3.08 10.34 7.68
CA ALA A 107 2.43 10.39 6.37
C ALA A 107 1.47 9.20 6.21
N ASN A 108 0.18 9.47 6.28
CA ASN A 108 -0.85 8.45 6.05
C ASN A 108 -1.17 8.35 4.56
N ILE A 109 -1.23 7.13 4.06
CA ILE A 109 -1.51 6.84 2.65
C ILE A 109 -2.71 5.91 2.57
N VAL A 110 -3.71 6.31 1.80
CA VAL A 110 -4.88 5.50 1.47
C VAL A 110 -4.79 5.11 -0.01
N PRO A 111 -4.47 3.86 -0.34
CA PRO A 111 -4.48 3.38 -1.71
C PRO A 111 -5.91 3.03 -2.14
N ALA A 112 -6.41 3.64 -3.19
CA ALA A 112 -7.59 3.19 -3.92
C ALA A 112 -7.11 2.44 -5.17
N THR A 113 -7.19 1.12 -5.15
CA THR A 113 -6.67 0.25 -6.23
C THR A 113 -7.79 -0.62 -6.76
N LEU A 114 -7.86 -0.74 -8.08
CA LEU A 114 -8.77 -1.65 -8.77
C LEU A 114 -7.95 -2.51 -9.72
N THR A 115 -7.88 -3.82 -9.49
CA THR A 115 -7.11 -4.75 -10.33
C THR A 115 -8.04 -5.73 -11.05
N LEU A 116 -7.84 -5.87 -12.34
CA LEU A 116 -8.37 -6.96 -13.13
C LEU A 116 -7.41 -8.14 -12.99
N LYS A 117 -7.94 -9.30 -12.59
CA LYS A 117 -7.15 -10.50 -12.29
C LYS A 117 -7.56 -11.65 -13.20
N TYR A 118 -6.57 -12.44 -13.57
CA TYR A 118 -6.77 -13.73 -14.23
C TYR A 118 -6.28 -14.86 -13.31
N HIS A 119 -7.15 -15.83 -13.06
CA HIS A 119 -6.88 -16.99 -12.23
C HIS A 119 -6.60 -18.21 -13.10
N PHE A 120 -5.47 -18.86 -12.82
CA PHE A 120 -5.10 -20.09 -13.51
C PHE A 120 -5.78 -21.27 -12.83
N GLY A 121 -6.45 -22.09 -13.61
CA GLY A 121 -6.98 -23.38 -13.13
C GLY A 121 -5.85 -24.37 -12.88
N THR A 122 -5.91 -25.12 -11.77
CA THR A 122 -5.00 -26.23 -11.51
C THR A 122 -5.80 -27.43 -11.00
N ASP A 123 -5.33 -28.65 -11.29
CA ASP A 123 -5.94 -29.90 -10.83
C ASP A 123 -5.88 -30.06 -9.31
N THR A 124 -4.96 -29.35 -8.64
CA THR A 124 -4.79 -29.38 -7.18
C THR A 124 -5.77 -28.48 -6.43
N GLY A 125 -6.59 -27.70 -7.15
CA GLY A 125 -7.47 -26.68 -6.57
C GLY A 125 -6.76 -25.40 -6.10
N ILE A 126 -5.43 -25.36 -6.06
CA ILE A 126 -4.64 -24.15 -5.84
C ILE A 126 -4.91 -23.18 -6.99
N LYS A 127 -5.08 -21.90 -6.70
CA LYS A 127 -5.45 -20.88 -7.70
C LYS A 127 -4.39 -19.77 -7.75
N PRO A 128 -3.32 -19.94 -8.53
CA PRO A 128 -2.44 -18.84 -8.85
C PRO A 128 -3.18 -17.79 -9.68
N TYR A 129 -2.80 -16.53 -9.53
CA TYR A 129 -3.36 -15.44 -10.32
C TYR A 129 -2.32 -14.37 -10.61
N VAL A 130 -2.59 -13.62 -11.66
CA VAL A 130 -1.92 -12.37 -11.99
C VAL A 130 -2.96 -11.29 -12.19
N GLY A 131 -2.57 -10.05 -11.96
CA GLY A 131 -3.49 -8.92 -12.10
C GLY A 131 -2.76 -7.63 -12.47
N VAL A 132 -3.52 -6.71 -13.02
CA VAL A 132 -3.06 -5.36 -13.36
C VAL A 132 -4.22 -4.38 -13.24
N GLY A 133 -3.94 -3.15 -12.84
CA GLY A 133 -4.99 -2.14 -12.81
C GLY A 133 -4.52 -0.77 -12.31
N PRO A 134 -5.39 0.24 -12.44
CA PRO A 134 -5.10 1.57 -11.95
C PRO A 134 -5.11 1.62 -10.41
N SER A 135 -4.33 2.56 -9.88
CA SER A 135 -4.33 2.90 -8.47
C SER A 135 -4.27 4.41 -8.29
N TYR A 136 -4.97 4.91 -7.28
CA TYR A 136 -4.93 6.29 -6.86
C TYR A 136 -4.54 6.35 -5.39
N PHE A 137 -3.49 7.10 -5.07
CA PHE A 137 -2.95 7.24 -3.73
C PHE A 137 -3.32 8.59 -3.17
N ILE A 138 -4.03 8.59 -2.05
CA ILE A 138 -4.43 9.77 -1.31
C ILE A 138 -3.48 9.91 -0.13
N PHE A 139 -2.85 11.08 -0.01
CA PHE A 139 -1.96 11.41 1.10
C PHE A 139 -2.69 12.32 2.08
N ILE A 140 -2.69 11.92 3.36
CA ILE A 140 -3.38 12.66 4.42
C ILE A 140 -2.50 12.79 5.66
N ASP A 141 -2.71 13.87 6.43
CA ASP A 141 -2.05 14.11 7.72
C ASP A 141 -0.51 14.16 7.68
N GLU A 142 0.06 14.58 6.55
CA GLU A 142 1.51 14.73 6.46
C GLU A 142 2.00 15.88 7.34
N LYS A 143 2.97 15.60 8.18
CA LYS A 143 3.61 16.59 9.05
C LYS A 143 5.10 16.67 8.77
N PRO A 144 5.69 17.88 8.82
CA PRO A 144 7.14 18.01 8.82
C PRO A 144 7.73 17.21 9.97
N GLY A 145 8.79 16.45 9.71
CA GLY A 145 9.56 15.76 10.73
C GLY A 145 10.38 16.73 11.59
N ALA A 146 10.88 16.25 12.72
CA ALA A 146 11.55 17.09 13.72
C ALA A 146 12.73 17.90 13.14
N THR A 147 13.55 17.31 12.27
CA THR A 147 14.66 18.02 11.62
C THR A 147 14.17 19.08 10.66
N ALA A 148 13.12 18.79 9.88
CA ALA A 148 12.54 19.77 8.96
C ALA A 148 11.96 20.96 9.73
N VAL A 149 11.28 20.74 10.85
CA VAL A 149 10.77 21.79 11.73
C VAL A 149 11.91 22.65 12.29
N ALA A 150 12.99 22.01 12.77
CA ALA A 150 14.17 22.73 13.27
C ALA A 150 14.84 23.60 12.19
N LEU A 151 14.71 23.23 10.91
CA LEU A 151 15.17 24.00 9.76
C LEU A 151 14.15 25.04 9.27
N GLY A 152 13.03 25.24 9.98
CA GLY A 152 12.03 26.26 9.69
C GLY A 152 10.87 25.80 8.82
N ALA A 153 10.72 24.50 8.54
CA ALA A 153 9.55 24.00 7.83
C ALA A 153 8.31 24.08 8.72
N THR A 154 7.28 24.77 8.24
CA THR A 154 6.00 24.91 8.95
C THR A 154 4.94 23.98 8.44
N LYS A 155 5.08 23.48 7.20
CA LYS A 155 4.12 22.60 6.54
C LYS A 155 4.82 21.76 5.47
N GLN A 156 4.34 20.54 5.33
CA GLN A 156 4.71 19.65 4.25
C GLN A 156 3.43 19.10 3.60
N LYS A 157 3.45 18.91 2.28
CA LYS A 157 2.36 18.27 1.53
C LYS A 157 2.90 17.34 0.46
N MET A 158 2.26 16.19 0.32
CA MET A 158 2.43 15.31 -0.82
C MET A 158 1.26 15.49 -1.79
N SER A 159 1.54 15.43 -3.09
CA SER A 159 0.45 15.40 -4.08
C SER A 159 -0.10 14.00 -4.19
N ASP A 160 -1.43 13.89 -4.25
CA ASP A 160 -2.10 12.66 -4.65
C ASP A 160 -1.57 12.17 -6.00
N SER A 161 -1.60 10.87 -6.21
CA SER A 161 -0.89 10.28 -7.34
C SER A 161 -1.66 9.13 -7.98
N LEU A 162 -1.73 9.17 -9.30
CA LEU A 162 -2.13 8.04 -10.12
C LEU A 162 -0.94 7.11 -10.33
N GLY A 163 -1.22 5.81 -10.32
CA GLY A 163 -0.25 4.77 -10.57
C GLY A 163 -0.87 3.55 -11.24
N VAL A 164 -0.04 2.56 -11.49
CA VAL A 164 -0.45 1.24 -11.98
C VAL A 164 0.03 0.19 -10.98
N ALA A 165 -0.85 -0.74 -10.64
CA ALA A 165 -0.54 -1.92 -9.85
C ALA A 165 -0.35 -3.13 -10.77
N PHE A 166 0.73 -3.88 -10.56
CA PHE A 166 0.92 -5.24 -11.06
C PHE A 166 0.81 -6.18 -9.87
N GLN A 167 0.08 -7.26 -10.03
CA GLN A 167 -0.26 -8.17 -8.95
C GLN A 167 0.02 -9.62 -9.36
N ALA A 168 0.51 -10.41 -8.42
CA ALA A 168 0.61 -11.85 -8.54
C ALA A 168 0.34 -12.48 -7.17
N GLY A 169 -0.29 -13.64 -7.15
CA GLY A 169 -0.57 -14.31 -5.89
C GLY A 169 -1.13 -15.70 -6.08
N VAL A 170 -1.55 -16.29 -4.97
CA VAL A 170 -2.11 -17.63 -4.94
C VAL A 170 -3.14 -17.75 -3.82
N ASP A 171 -4.28 -18.34 -4.13
CA ASP A 171 -5.27 -18.78 -3.16
C ASP A 171 -5.15 -20.31 -2.99
N VAL A 172 -4.87 -20.75 -1.76
CA VAL A 172 -4.75 -22.16 -1.38
C VAL A 172 -6.02 -22.56 -0.62
N PRO A 173 -6.91 -23.38 -1.20
CA PRO A 173 -8.13 -23.81 -0.54
C PRO A 173 -7.83 -24.57 0.76
N VAL A 174 -8.53 -24.21 1.82
CA VAL A 174 -8.47 -24.92 3.12
C VAL A 174 -9.62 -25.92 3.25
N ASN A 175 -10.79 -25.56 2.72
CA ASN A 175 -11.97 -26.43 2.77
C ASN A 175 -12.90 -26.21 1.57
N ALA A 176 -13.88 -27.11 1.43
CA ALA A 176 -14.90 -27.03 0.38
C ALA A 176 -15.94 -25.91 0.60
N LYS A 177 -15.88 -25.20 1.73
CA LYS A 177 -16.81 -24.12 2.10
C LYS A 177 -16.33 -22.73 1.70
N GLY A 178 -15.35 -22.60 0.79
CA GLY A 178 -14.87 -21.33 0.26
C GLY A 178 -13.78 -20.66 1.06
N LEU A 179 -13.28 -21.26 2.15
CA LEU A 179 -12.13 -20.73 2.90
C LEU A 179 -10.82 -21.09 2.18
N SER A 180 -9.97 -20.10 2.01
CA SER A 180 -8.61 -20.23 1.46
C SER A 180 -7.60 -19.44 2.29
N VAL A 181 -6.35 -19.87 2.28
CA VAL A 181 -5.20 -19.02 2.64
C VAL A 181 -4.74 -18.33 1.36
N THR A 182 -4.50 -17.04 1.44
CA THR A 182 -4.07 -16.24 0.30
C THR A 182 -2.70 -15.62 0.55
N PHE A 183 -1.87 -15.61 -0.50
CA PHE A 183 -0.60 -14.90 -0.57
C PHE A 183 -0.63 -14.01 -1.80
N ASP A 184 -0.26 -12.76 -1.62
CA ASP A 184 -0.38 -11.73 -2.64
C ASP A 184 0.85 -10.83 -2.64
N ALA A 185 1.32 -10.44 -3.81
CA ALA A 185 2.34 -9.43 -3.99
C ALA A 185 1.91 -8.44 -5.05
N LYS A 186 1.96 -7.14 -4.72
CA LYS A 186 1.71 -6.04 -5.65
C LYS A 186 2.95 -5.18 -5.81
N ARG A 187 3.25 -4.82 -7.03
CA ARG A 187 4.22 -3.79 -7.38
C ARG A 187 3.47 -2.61 -7.97
N TYR A 188 3.61 -1.47 -7.32
CA TYR A 188 3.06 -0.23 -7.85
C TYR A 188 4.13 0.56 -8.60
N ILE A 189 3.72 1.22 -9.66
CA ILE A 189 4.55 2.19 -10.39
C ILE A 189 3.88 3.54 -10.23
N MET A 190 4.48 4.42 -9.41
CA MET A 190 3.89 5.71 -9.08
C MET A 190 4.92 6.75 -8.66
N ARG A 191 4.55 8.01 -8.83
CA ARG A 191 5.38 9.16 -8.43
C ARG A 191 4.51 10.18 -7.71
N SER A 192 5.07 10.81 -6.67
CA SER A 192 4.42 11.92 -5.97
C SER A 192 5.36 13.11 -5.87
N THR A 193 4.80 14.28 -5.60
CA THR A 193 5.55 15.53 -5.41
C THR A 193 5.40 15.98 -3.96
N ALA A 194 6.52 16.12 -3.26
CA ALA A 194 6.57 16.71 -1.94
C ALA A 194 6.84 18.21 -2.05
N ARG A 195 6.07 19.00 -1.30
CA ARG A 195 6.19 20.46 -1.19
C ARG A 195 6.40 20.83 0.26
N TRP A 196 7.35 21.73 0.48
CA TRP A 196 7.74 22.20 1.80
C TRP A 196 7.56 23.70 1.90
N PHE A 197 7.05 24.16 3.03
CA PHE A 197 6.71 25.56 3.24
C PHE A 197 7.39 26.10 4.50
N ALA A 198 7.85 27.36 4.42
CA ALA A 198 8.25 28.17 5.55
C ALA A 198 7.27 29.37 5.63
N GLY A 199 6.34 29.30 6.60
CA GLY A 199 5.17 30.20 6.60
C GLY A 199 4.33 30.01 5.34
N PRO A 200 3.99 31.10 4.61
CA PRO A 200 3.21 31.01 3.37
C PRO A 200 4.06 30.63 2.14
N ALA A 201 5.39 30.71 2.21
CA ALA A 201 6.27 30.52 1.07
C ALA A 201 6.59 29.05 0.85
N GLU A 202 6.45 28.55 -0.38
CA GLU A 202 6.99 27.26 -0.79
C GLU A 202 8.50 27.41 -1.01
N VAL A 203 9.29 26.64 -0.23
CA VAL A 203 10.76 26.77 -0.21
C VAL A 203 11.49 25.58 -0.84
N LEU A 204 10.81 24.43 -0.94
CA LEU A 204 11.37 23.23 -1.58
C LEU A 204 10.26 22.43 -2.24
N ARG A 205 10.53 21.95 -3.46
CA ARG A 205 9.66 21.02 -4.18
C ARG A 205 10.49 19.92 -4.79
N THR A 206 10.18 18.68 -4.39
CA THR A 206 10.88 17.49 -4.86
C THR A 206 9.91 16.48 -5.43
N ARG A 207 10.30 15.82 -6.51
CA ARG A 207 9.54 14.71 -7.13
C ARG A 207 10.14 13.40 -6.69
N HIS A 208 9.30 12.53 -6.15
CA HIS A 208 9.70 11.23 -5.61
C HIS A 208 9.17 10.08 -6.46
N ARG A 209 9.97 9.03 -6.56
CA ARG A 209 9.55 7.71 -6.97
C ARG A 209 9.21 6.92 -5.72
N LEU A 210 7.99 6.45 -5.60
CA LEU A 210 7.54 5.68 -4.43
C LEU A 210 7.54 4.19 -4.71
N ASP A 211 7.04 3.77 -5.86
CA ASP A 211 7.02 2.42 -6.40
C ASP A 211 7.04 1.32 -5.30
N PRO A 212 6.05 1.27 -4.39
CA PRO A 212 6.09 0.34 -3.27
C PRO A 212 5.95 -1.12 -3.73
N TRP A 213 6.66 -2.01 -3.02
CA TRP A 213 6.28 -3.39 -2.90
C TRP A 213 5.26 -3.53 -1.78
N VAL A 214 4.19 -4.28 -2.04
CA VAL A 214 3.14 -4.58 -1.08
C VAL A 214 2.93 -6.09 -1.08
N VAL A 215 3.28 -6.74 0.02
CA VAL A 215 3.19 -8.20 0.16
C VAL A 215 2.21 -8.52 1.26
N SER A 216 1.23 -9.35 0.96
CA SER A 216 0.14 -9.66 1.87
C SER A 216 -0.04 -11.16 2.04
N ALA A 217 -0.45 -11.56 3.23
CA ALA A 217 -0.88 -12.91 3.53
C ALA A 217 -2.11 -12.86 4.43
N GLY A 218 -3.02 -13.83 4.27
CA GLY A 218 -4.22 -13.85 5.10
C GLY A 218 -5.23 -14.90 4.68
N LEU A 219 -6.48 -14.64 5.04
CA LEU A 219 -7.60 -15.51 4.77
C LEU A 219 -8.52 -14.90 3.70
N ALA A 220 -9.02 -15.76 2.83
CA ALA A 220 -10.00 -15.42 1.81
C ALA A 220 -11.24 -16.28 2.00
N PHE A 221 -12.41 -15.66 1.92
CA PHE A 221 -13.72 -16.28 2.04
C PHE A 221 -14.50 -16.01 0.76
N ARG A 222 -14.91 -17.06 0.07
CA ARG A 222 -15.65 -16.99 -1.19
C ARG A 222 -17.09 -17.44 -0.99
N PHE A 223 -18.02 -16.68 -1.57
CA PHE A 223 -19.47 -16.95 -1.52
C PHE A 223 -20.04 -17.11 -2.92
#